data_d7ddc031be913fcfb9fe66c0d78b54c7
#
_entry.id   d7ddc031be913fcfb9fe66c0d78b54c7
#
_cell.length_a   1.000
_cell.length_b   1.000
_cell.length_c   1.000
_cell.angle_alpha   90.00
_cell.angle_beta   90.00
_cell.angle_gamma   90.00
#
_symmetry.space_group_name_H-M   'P 1'
#
loop_
_entity.id
_entity.type
_entity.pdbx_description
1 polymer ?
#
loop_
_entity_poly.entity_id
_entity_poly.type
_entity_poly.pdbx_seq_one_letter_code
_entity_poly.pdbx_strand_id
1 'polypeptide(L)'
;SFQSARAAYLRGTKNSLYEGGIRMPFLIKYPKKIKAGQVNNESVLCAVDLYPSLCAIAGIETEKGYQGDGQNYDKVLLGKSKAKRKTDLMWDFGRNQFFKKPGNANDRSPHLAIRSGNWKLLINSDGSDAQLYDIEKDKFEKNDVAQSHPEVVAKLSKKVCKWFEENKD
;
A
#
# COMPACT_ATOMS: atom_id res chain seq x y z
N SER A 1 27.63 -5.99 4.64
CA SER A 1 26.36 -5.69 5.32
C SER A 1 25.43 -5.02 4.31
N PHE A 2 24.35 -5.69 3.93
CA PHE A 2 23.27 -5.02 3.19
C PHE A 2 22.69 -3.97 4.13
N GLN A 3 23.01 -2.70 3.92
CA GLN A 3 22.26 -1.62 4.53
C GLN A 3 20.82 -1.77 4.06
N SER A 4 19.89 -1.83 5.01
CA SER A 4 18.46 -1.93 4.73
C SER A 4 18.05 -0.78 3.81
N ALA A 5 17.59 -1.11 2.60
CA ALA A 5 17.13 -0.11 1.65
C ALA A 5 15.90 0.59 2.24
N ARG A 6 16.01 1.89 2.47
CA ARG A 6 14.88 2.77 2.83
C ARG A 6 14.43 3.53 1.60
N ALA A 7 13.14 3.58 1.37
CA ALA A 7 12.58 4.49 0.37
C ALA A 7 12.58 5.92 0.95
N ALA A 8 13.44 6.79 0.42
CA ALA A 8 13.36 8.25 0.59
C ALA A 8 13.20 8.77 2.04
N TYR A 9 13.93 8.23 3.00
CA TYR A 9 13.87 8.63 4.43
C TYR A 9 12.51 8.35 5.13
N LEU A 10 11.62 7.61 4.51
CA LEU A 10 10.36 7.19 5.10
C LEU A 10 10.60 6.23 6.27
N ARG A 11 9.64 6.14 7.20
CA ARG A 11 9.71 5.20 8.32
C ARG A 11 9.69 3.75 7.82
N GLY A 12 10.42 2.88 8.49
CA GLY A 12 10.52 1.47 8.14
C GLY A 12 11.55 1.18 7.05
N THR A 13 11.74 -0.09 6.80
CA THR A 13 12.67 -0.63 5.80
C THR A 13 12.04 -1.87 5.15
N LYS A 14 12.75 -2.52 4.23
CA LYS A 14 12.36 -3.84 3.73
C LYS A 14 11.95 -4.76 4.90
N ASN A 15 10.88 -5.49 4.74
CA ASN A 15 10.24 -6.35 5.76
C ASN A 15 9.45 -5.58 6.84
N SER A 16 8.98 -4.38 6.52
CA SER A 16 8.08 -3.58 7.33
C SER A 16 6.89 -3.10 6.52
N LEU A 17 5.74 -2.91 7.15
CA LEU A 17 4.55 -2.32 6.52
C LEU A 17 4.45 -0.80 6.66
N TYR A 18 5.44 -0.15 7.29
CA TYR A 18 5.57 1.30 7.20
C TYR A 18 5.88 1.75 5.77
N GLU A 19 5.63 3.01 5.46
CA GLU A 19 5.82 3.56 4.10
C GLU A 19 7.21 3.28 3.52
N GLY A 20 8.27 3.31 4.32
CA GLY A 20 9.63 2.99 3.89
C GLY A 20 9.86 1.53 3.49
N GLY A 21 8.95 0.64 3.89
CA GLY A 21 9.00 -0.77 3.51
C GLY A 21 8.14 -1.13 2.31
N ILE A 22 7.04 -0.41 2.09
CA ILE A 22 6.05 -0.76 1.05
C ILE A 22 5.94 0.28 -0.08
N ARG A 23 6.34 1.54 0.14
CA ARG A 23 6.27 2.58 -0.88
C ARG A 23 7.47 2.51 -1.80
N MET A 24 7.23 2.10 -3.03
CA MET A 24 8.26 1.94 -4.07
C MET A 24 8.21 3.08 -5.09
N PRO A 25 9.35 3.57 -5.59
CA PRO A 25 9.37 4.40 -6.80
C PRO A 25 8.78 3.62 -7.97
N PHE A 26 7.95 4.28 -8.78
CA PHE A 26 7.38 3.70 -9.99
C PHE A 26 7.68 4.59 -11.19
N LEU A 27 8.28 4.01 -12.22
CA LEU A 27 8.68 4.69 -13.45
C LEU A 27 8.11 3.90 -14.64
N ILE A 28 7.47 4.60 -15.56
CA ILE A 28 6.95 4.00 -16.79
C ILE A 28 7.43 4.80 -18.01
N LYS A 29 7.86 4.11 -19.05
CA LYS A 29 8.27 4.71 -20.31
C LYS A 29 7.54 4.04 -21.48
N TYR A 30 6.75 4.83 -22.20
CA TYR A 30 6.09 4.39 -23.42
C TYR A 30 5.99 5.57 -24.41
N PRO A 31 7.06 5.87 -25.15
CA PRO A 31 7.18 7.11 -25.94
C PRO A 31 6.03 7.36 -26.93
N LYS A 32 5.42 6.28 -27.45
CA LYS A 32 4.27 6.39 -28.39
C LYS A 32 2.99 6.89 -27.72
N LYS A 33 2.83 6.72 -26.41
CA LYS A 33 1.56 7.03 -25.71
C LYS A 33 1.74 7.91 -24.47
N ILE A 34 2.94 8.00 -23.90
CA ILE A 34 3.23 8.78 -22.68
C ILE A 34 4.16 9.94 -23.03
N LYS A 35 3.70 11.14 -22.72
CA LYS A 35 4.51 12.35 -22.85
C LYS A 35 5.63 12.35 -21.81
N ALA A 36 6.85 12.68 -22.21
CA ALA A 36 8.01 12.72 -21.32
C ALA A 36 7.88 13.79 -20.22
N GLY A 37 8.55 13.58 -19.10
CA GLY A 37 8.66 14.55 -18.01
C GLY A 37 7.42 14.68 -17.12
N GLN A 38 6.43 13.78 -17.24
CA GLN A 38 5.25 13.81 -16.37
C GLN A 38 5.54 13.24 -14.99
N VAL A 39 4.96 13.87 -13.98
CA VAL A 39 4.98 13.41 -12.59
C VAL A 39 3.55 13.36 -12.06
N ASN A 40 3.19 12.26 -11.41
CA ASN A 40 1.91 12.09 -10.73
C ASN A 40 2.16 11.77 -9.25
N ASN A 41 1.80 12.70 -8.37
CA ASN A 41 1.91 12.55 -6.92
C ASN A 41 0.54 12.37 -6.24
N GLU A 42 -0.54 12.20 -7.01
CA GLU A 42 -1.91 12.17 -6.50
C GLU A 42 -2.49 10.76 -6.49
N SER A 43 -2.15 9.97 -7.50
CA SER A 43 -2.69 8.61 -7.63
C SER A 43 -1.94 7.62 -6.78
N VAL A 44 -2.66 6.76 -6.08
CA VAL A 44 -2.10 5.66 -5.29
C VAL A 44 -2.28 4.37 -6.08
N LEU A 45 -1.17 3.76 -6.45
CA LEU A 45 -1.11 2.50 -7.18
C LEU A 45 -0.52 1.39 -6.31
N CYS A 46 -0.90 0.17 -6.58
CA CYS A 46 -0.31 -1.04 -6.00
C CYS A 46 0.06 -2.01 -7.12
N ALA A 47 0.95 -2.95 -6.85
CA ALA A 47 1.39 -3.93 -7.85
C ALA A 47 0.23 -4.74 -8.45
N VAL A 48 -0.80 -5.03 -7.66
CA VAL A 48 -2.01 -5.73 -8.13
C VAL A 48 -2.76 -5.00 -9.25
N ASP A 49 -2.60 -3.66 -9.35
CA ASP A 49 -3.24 -2.84 -10.38
C ASP A 49 -2.55 -2.99 -11.74
N LEU A 50 -1.32 -3.50 -11.78
CA LEU A 50 -0.54 -3.55 -13.02
C LEU A 50 -1.14 -4.51 -14.03
N TYR A 51 -1.60 -5.68 -13.60
CA TYR A 51 -2.17 -6.67 -14.50
C TYR A 51 -3.38 -6.13 -15.28
N PRO A 52 -4.49 -5.70 -14.66
CA PRO A 52 -5.63 -5.17 -15.40
C PRO A 52 -5.31 -3.89 -16.18
N SER A 53 -4.39 -3.07 -15.69
CA SER A 53 -4.01 -1.82 -16.36
C SER A 53 -3.17 -2.08 -17.62
N LEU A 54 -2.22 -3.01 -17.56
CA LEU A 54 -1.38 -3.36 -18.71
C LEU A 54 -2.18 -4.09 -19.77
N CYS A 55 -3.11 -4.97 -19.41
CA CYS A 55 -4.05 -5.59 -20.33
C CYS A 55 -4.85 -4.52 -21.11
N ALA A 56 -5.42 -3.54 -20.40
CA ALA A 56 -6.16 -2.44 -21.03
C ALA A 56 -5.27 -1.57 -21.95
N ILE A 57 -4.01 -1.29 -21.56
CA ILE A 57 -3.06 -0.56 -22.41
C ILE A 57 -2.72 -1.33 -23.69
N ALA A 58 -2.62 -2.66 -23.58
CA ALA A 58 -2.33 -3.55 -24.71
C ALA A 58 -3.57 -3.85 -25.59
N GLY A 59 -4.78 -3.47 -25.17
CA GLY A 59 -6.02 -3.81 -25.85
C GLY A 59 -6.41 -5.29 -25.70
N ILE A 60 -5.96 -5.91 -24.61
CA ILE A 60 -6.24 -7.31 -24.27
C ILE A 60 -7.28 -7.30 -23.14
N GLU A 61 -8.32 -8.11 -23.29
CA GLU A 61 -9.27 -8.35 -22.20
C GLU A 61 -8.59 -9.16 -21.09
N THR A 62 -8.91 -8.85 -19.83
CA THR A 62 -8.53 -9.72 -18.72
C THR A 62 -9.24 -11.06 -18.87
N GLU A 63 -8.66 -12.09 -18.30
CA GLU A 63 -9.24 -13.44 -18.30
C GLU A 63 -10.71 -13.41 -17.84
N LYS A 64 -11.56 -14.17 -18.54
CA LYS A 64 -12.99 -14.22 -18.25
C LYS A 64 -13.23 -14.70 -16.82
N GLY A 65 -13.89 -13.87 -16.01
CA GLY A 65 -14.10 -14.16 -14.59
C GLY A 65 -12.97 -13.69 -13.66
N TYR A 66 -11.98 -12.92 -14.16
CA TYR A 66 -10.95 -12.32 -13.31
C TYR A 66 -11.56 -11.50 -12.17
N GLN A 67 -11.28 -11.91 -10.94
CA GLN A 67 -11.71 -11.26 -9.70
C GLN A 67 -10.50 -10.86 -8.85
N GLY A 68 -9.48 -10.29 -9.48
CA GLY A 68 -8.29 -9.85 -8.74
C GLY A 68 -8.52 -8.57 -7.96
N ASP A 69 -7.69 -8.33 -6.97
CA ASP A 69 -7.73 -7.16 -6.09
C ASP A 69 -7.38 -5.83 -6.79
N GLY A 70 -6.77 -5.93 -7.98
CA GLY A 70 -6.30 -4.79 -8.75
C GLY A 70 -7.41 -4.07 -9.50
N GLN A 71 -7.25 -2.75 -9.63
CA GLN A 71 -8.10 -1.91 -10.46
C GLN A 71 -7.39 -1.49 -11.74
N ASN A 72 -8.17 -1.24 -12.79
CA ASN A 72 -7.62 -0.68 -14.03
C ASN A 72 -7.30 0.82 -13.87
N TYR A 73 -6.02 1.14 -13.95
CA TYR A 73 -5.46 2.50 -13.93
C TYR A 73 -4.73 2.85 -15.24
N ASP A 74 -5.15 2.30 -16.37
CA ASP A 74 -4.55 2.54 -17.70
C ASP A 74 -4.35 4.04 -17.99
N LYS A 75 -5.38 4.85 -17.76
CA LYS A 75 -5.34 6.31 -17.97
C LYS A 75 -4.35 7.00 -17.05
N VAL A 76 -4.19 6.51 -15.81
CA VAL A 76 -3.19 7.03 -14.86
C VAL A 76 -1.79 6.66 -15.33
N LEU A 77 -1.57 5.40 -15.69
CA LEU A 77 -0.27 4.94 -16.21
C LEU A 77 0.13 5.63 -17.51
N LEU A 78 -0.83 5.97 -18.36
CA LEU A 78 -0.58 6.72 -19.59
C LEU A 78 -0.45 8.24 -19.38
N GLY A 79 -0.51 8.73 -18.14
CA GLY A 79 -0.41 10.16 -17.83
C GLY A 79 -1.61 10.99 -18.27
N LYS A 80 -2.76 10.34 -18.53
CA LYS A 80 -4.01 10.97 -18.99
C LYS A 80 -4.97 11.30 -17.85
N SER A 81 -4.68 10.85 -16.63
CA SER A 81 -5.51 11.02 -15.44
C SER A 81 -4.65 11.07 -14.19
N LYS A 82 -5.17 11.74 -13.16
CA LYS A 82 -4.63 11.74 -11.79
C LYS A 82 -5.68 11.23 -10.80
N ALA A 83 -6.46 10.25 -11.24
CA ALA A 83 -7.53 9.70 -10.41
C ALA A 83 -7.00 9.18 -9.07
N LYS A 84 -7.68 9.57 -7.99
CA LYS A 84 -7.43 9.03 -6.65
C LYS A 84 -8.00 7.62 -6.53
N ARG A 85 -7.34 6.79 -5.72
CA ARG A 85 -7.83 5.44 -5.43
C ARG A 85 -9.12 5.49 -4.61
N LYS A 86 -10.10 4.66 -5.00
CA LYS A 86 -11.41 4.56 -4.31
C LYS A 86 -11.52 3.33 -3.42
N THR A 87 -10.70 2.31 -3.67
CA THR A 87 -10.69 1.05 -2.90
C THR A 87 -9.59 1.05 -1.87
N ASP A 88 -9.82 0.31 -0.80
CA ASP A 88 -8.81 0.09 0.23
C ASP A 88 -7.67 -0.79 -0.31
N LEU A 89 -6.46 -0.60 0.22
CA LEU A 89 -5.33 -1.50 0.03
C LEU A 89 -5.04 -2.17 1.36
N MET A 90 -4.80 -3.47 1.33
CA MET A 90 -4.51 -4.26 2.51
C MET A 90 -3.21 -5.04 2.31
N TRP A 91 -2.48 -5.20 3.39
CA TRP A 91 -1.22 -5.95 3.41
C TRP A 91 -1.16 -6.82 4.64
N ASP A 92 -0.57 -8.00 4.46
CA ASP A 92 -0.15 -8.88 5.52
C ASP A 92 1.33 -9.23 5.31
N PHE A 93 2.12 -9.07 6.36
CA PHE A 93 3.52 -9.42 6.33
C PHE A 93 3.98 -9.92 7.70
N GLY A 94 4.56 -11.12 7.71
CA GLY A 94 5.14 -11.68 8.92
C GLY A 94 4.22 -12.63 9.68
N ARG A 95 3.27 -13.26 8.99
CA ARG A 95 2.39 -14.30 9.55
C ARG A 95 3.13 -15.37 10.33
N ASN A 96 4.31 -15.72 9.89
CA ASN A 96 5.05 -16.78 10.53
C ASN A 96 6.40 -16.28 11.06
N GLN A 97 6.89 -16.96 12.09
CA GLN A 97 8.12 -16.65 12.79
C GLN A 97 9.41 -16.74 11.94
N PHE A 98 9.32 -17.33 10.75
CA PHE A 98 10.45 -17.46 9.84
C PHE A 98 10.68 -16.23 8.97
N PHE A 99 9.72 -15.29 8.92
CA PHE A 99 9.91 -14.05 8.20
C PHE A 99 10.97 -13.17 8.88
N LYS A 100 11.91 -12.69 8.08
CA LYS A 100 12.91 -11.75 8.56
C LYS A 100 12.25 -10.44 8.95
N LYS A 101 12.42 -10.06 10.21
CA LYS A 101 12.02 -8.73 10.72
C LYS A 101 13.15 -7.74 10.50
N PRO A 102 12.86 -6.43 10.38
CA PRO A 102 13.89 -5.39 10.42
C PRO A 102 14.79 -5.54 11.66
N GLY A 103 16.10 -5.34 11.49
CA GLY A 103 17.05 -5.41 12.62
C GLY A 103 16.78 -4.33 13.66
N ASN A 104 16.49 -3.10 13.22
CA ASN A 104 16.10 -2.01 14.11
C ASN A 104 14.64 -2.20 14.57
N ALA A 105 14.41 -2.20 15.88
CA ALA A 105 13.07 -2.34 16.46
C ALA A 105 12.09 -1.25 16.02
N ASN A 106 12.57 -0.02 15.84
CA ASN A 106 11.73 1.11 15.39
C ASN A 106 11.19 0.96 13.94
N ASP A 107 11.81 0.09 13.16
CA ASP A 107 11.38 -0.23 11.80
C ASP A 107 10.42 -1.44 11.74
N ARG A 108 10.17 -2.10 12.87
CA ARG A 108 9.25 -3.23 12.97
C ARG A 108 7.83 -2.72 13.10
N SER A 109 7.00 -3.05 12.12
CA SER A 109 5.57 -2.72 12.13
C SER A 109 4.73 -3.88 12.69
N PRO A 110 3.49 -3.61 13.10
CA PRO A 110 2.44 -4.62 13.14
C PRO A 110 2.35 -5.39 11.81
N HIS A 111 1.80 -6.60 11.82
CA HIS A 111 1.84 -7.46 10.63
C HIS A 111 0.68 -7.27 9.64
N LEU A 112 -0.34 -6.50 10.00
CA LEU A 112 -1.40 -6.08 9.10
C LEU A 112 -1.35 -4.58 8.86
N ALA A 113 -1.69 -4.16 7.64
CA ALA A 113 -1.92 -2.76 7.32
C ALA A 113 -3.11 -2.60 6.38
N ILE A 114 -3.84 -1.51 6.54
CA ILE A 114 -4.88 -1.07 5.60
C ILE A 114 -4.70 0.41 5.29
N ARG A 115 -4.76 0.76 4.01
CA ARG A 115 -4.86 2.13 3.55
C ARG A 115 -6.24 2.38 2.96
N SER A 116 -6.97 3.35 3.54
CA SER A 116 -8.29 3.77 3.11
C SER A 116 -8.30 5.29 2.92
N GLY A 117 -8.26 5.74 1.67
CA GLY A 117 -8.06 7.16 1.37
C GLY A 117 -6.74 7.68 1.95
N ASN A 118 -6.82 8.67 2.83
CA ASN A 118 -5.65 9.26 3.50
C ASN A 118 -5.21 8.48 4.75
N TRP A 119 -6.11 7.67 5.32
CA TRP A 119 -5.82 6.91 6.53
C TRP A 119 -5.02 5.65 6.25
N LYS A 120 -4.03 5.40 7.08
CA LYS A 120 -3.31 4.13 7.14
C LYS A 120 -3.32 3.63 8.58
N LEU A 121 -3.93 2.48 8.79
CA LEU A 121 -3.90 1.74 10.05
C LEU A 121 -2.92 0.59 9.93
N LEU A 122 -2.07 0.44 10.94
CA LEU A 122 -1.27 -0.77 11.18
C LEU A 122 -1.78 -1.41 12.48
N ILE A 123 -1.90 -2.74 12.50
CA ILE A 123 -2.46 -3.46 13.64
C ILE A 123 -2.03 -4.94 13.59
N ASN A 124 -1.95 -5.60 14.72
CA ASN A 124 -1.83 -7.06 14.75
C ASN A 124 -3.21 -7.73 14.58
N SER A 125 -3.23 -8.98 14.15
CA SER A 125 -4.50 -9.72 13.93
C SER A 125 -5.31 -9.95 15.20
N ASP A 126 -4.67 -9.90 16.37
CA ASP A 126 -5.32 -9.96 17.68
C ASP A 126 -5.89 -8.59 18.15
N GLY A 127 -5.75 -7.56 17.34
CA GLY A 127 -6.17 -6.19 17.65
C GLY A 127 -5.18 -5.37 18.45
N SER A 128 -4.03 -5.92 18.81
CA SER A 128 -2.98 -5.21 19.53
C SER A 128 -2.17 -4.26 18.64
N ASP A 129 -1.45 -3.33 19.25
CA ASP A 129 -0.51 -2.38 18.62
C ASP A 129 -1.16 -1.61 17.44
N ALA A 130 -2.38 -1.10 17.62
CA ALA A 130 -3.05 -0.30 16.62
C ALA A 130 -2.39 1.09 16.50
N GLN A 131 -1.94 1.44 15.30
CA GLN A 131 -1.28 2.70 14.98
C GLN A 131 -1.97 3.32 13.76
N LEU A 132 -2.43 4.58 13.85
CA LEU A 132 -3.16 5.27 12.79
C LEU A 132 -2.41 6.52 12.32
N TYR A 133 -2.28 6.67 11.01
CA TYR A 133 -1.59 7.79 10.38
C TYR A 133 -2.44 8.42 9.27
N ASP A 134 -2.43 9.76 9.18
CA ASP A 134 -2.92 10.51 8.02
C ASP A 134 -1.75 10.67 7.03
N ILE A 135 -1.64 9.77 6.05
CA ILE A 135 -0.50 9.69 5.13
C ILE A 135 -0.37 10.92 4.21
N GLU A 136 -1.45 11.67 3.99
CA GLU A 136 -1.39 12.90 3.21
C GLU A 136 -0.67 14.01 3.98
N LYS A 137 -0.89 14.09 5.30
CA LYS A 137 -0.27 15.08 6.19
C LYS A 137 1.03 14.61 6.81
N ASP A 138 1.12 13.30 7.10
CA ASP A 138 2.25 12.66 7.77
C ASP A 138 2.76 11.43 7.00
N LYS A 139 3.34 11.65 5.83
CA LYS A 139 3.94 10.58 5.02
C LYS A 139 5.12 9.86 5.69
N PHE A 140 5.63 10.40 6.81
CA PHE A 140 6.74 9.83 7.57
C PHE A 140 6.27 8.97 8.74
N GLU A 141 4.96 8.88 8.98
CA GLU A 141 4.36 8.09 10.07
C GLU A 141 4.99 8.41 11.44
N LYS A 142 5.17 9.72 11.71
CA LYS A 142 5.76 10.22 12.95
C LYS A 142 4.75 10.41 14.07
N ASN A 143 3.50 10.75 13.72
CA ASN A 143 2.46 11.13 14.66
C ASN A 143 1.35 10.08 14.61
N ASP A 144 1.37 9.15 15.55
CA ASP A 144 0.27 8.21 15.74
C ASP A 144 -0.94 8.94 16.32
N VAL A 145 -2.05 8.92 15.58
CA VAL A 145 -3.31 9.58 15.95
C VAL A 145 -4.43 8.59 16.31
N ALA A 146 -4.09 7.33 16.59
CA ALA A 146 -5.07 6.28 16.90
C ALA A 146 -5.97 6.66 18.09
N GLN A 147 -5.40 7.25 19.15
CA GLN A 147 -6.16 7.68 20.32
C GLN A 147 -7.13 8.84 20.03
N SER A 148 -6.80 9.69 19.04
CA SER A 148 -7.63 10.84 18.67
C SER A 148 -8.74 10.50 17.68
N HIS A 149 -8.68 9.31 17.06
CA HIS A 149 -9.63 8.85 16.04
C HIS A 149 -10.08 7.39 16.26
N PRO A 150 -10.64 7.07 17.44
CA PRO A 150 -11.01 5.70 17.79
C PRO A 150 -12.06 5.09 16.84
N GLU A 151 -12.95 5.91 16.29
CA GLU A 151 -13.96 5.49 15.32
C GLU A 151 -13.33 5.03 13.99
N VAL A 152 -12.26 5.71 13.54
CA VAL A 152 -11.51 5.32 12.33
C VAL A 152 -10.77 4.02 12.59
N VAL A 153 -10.09 3.91 13.74
CA VAL A 153 -9.40 2.67 14.17
C VAL A 153 -10.37 1.50 14.16
N ALA A 154 -11.52 1.62 14.85
CA ALA A 154 -12.52 0.55 14.93
C ALA A 154 -13.02 0.11 13.54
N LYS A 155 -13.33 1.09 12.66
CA LYS A 155 -13.80 0.82 11.30
C LYS A 155 -12.75 0.09 10.46
N LEU A 156 -11.50 0.55 10.48
CA LEU A 156 -10.43 -0.01 9.65
C LEU A 156 -9.92 -1.36 10.20
N SER A 157 -9.86 -1.52 11.52
CA SER A 157 -9.55 -2.80 12.17
C SER A 157 -10.54 -3.88 11.76
N LYS A 158 -11.84 -3.59 11.82
CA LYS A 158 -12.87 -4.54 11.39
C LYS A 158 -12.67 -4.99 9.94
N LYS A 159 -12.29 -4.07 9.04
CA LYS A 159 -12.06 -4.39 7.62
C LYS A 159 -10.82 -5.27 7.43
N VAL A 160 -9.68 -4.86 7.98
CA VAL A 160 -8.41 -5.57 7.73
C VAL A 160 -8.37 -6.92 8.45
N CYS A 161 -8.91 -7.03 9.66
CA CYS A 161 -8.98 -8.31 10.36
C CYS A 161 -9.93 -9.29 9.64
N LYS A 162 -11.09 -8.81 9.16
CA LYS A 162 -11.98 -9.65 8.34
C LYS A 162 -11.28 -10.14 7.08
N TRP A 163 -10.64 -9.23 6.33
CA TRP A 163 -9.89 -9.61 5.13
C TRP A 163 -8.77 -10.62 5.44
N PHE A 164 -8.06 -10.42 6.55
CA PHE A 164 -7.02 -11.36 6.97
C PHE A 164 -7.58 -12.75 7.27
N GLU A 165 -8.71 -12.85 7.99
CA GLU A 165 -9.36 -14.14 8.31
C GLU A 165 -9.84 -14.86 7.03
N GLU A 166 -10.30 -14.13 6.02
CA GLU A 166 -10.75 -14.67 4.74
C GLU A 166 -9.59 -15.13 3.82
N ASN A 167 -8.33 -14.70 4.09
CA ASN A 167 -7.18 -14.94 3.22
C ASN A 167 -5.98 -15.59 3.93
N LYS A 168 -6.15 -16.13 5.13
CA LYS A 168 -5.04 -16.65 5.95
C LYS A 168 -4.63 -18.09 5.66
N ASP A 169 -5.27 -18.79 4.73
CA ASP A 169 -4.99 -20.18 4.36
C ASP A 169 -3.74 -20.34 3.48
#